data_914fe97322dbbd9681cf0b37ca1beb6b
#
_entry.id   914fe97322dbbd9681cf0b37ca1beb6b
#
_cell.length_a   1.000
_cell.length_b   1.000
_cell.length_c   1.000
_cell.angle_alpha   90.00
_cell.angle_beta   90.00
_cell.angle_gamma   90.00
#
_symmetry.space_group_name_H-M   'P 1'
#
loop_
_entity.id
_entity.type
_entity.pdbx_description
1 polymer ?
#
loop_
_entity_poly.entity_id
_entity_poly.type
_entity_poly.pdbx_seq_one_letter_code
_entity_poly.pdbx_strand_id
1 'polypeptide(L)'
;FRDEFDNDKLIEQGRFFYPIDPLDFYLPDPSQPGRNSAPPGWLESNVVQIVDPDHYWFDPSGRTLHLVMRLHLANSGYAAVLKVTEQGDTPGTGEMITSFEHFPSGGECRIIALPGGQMKFHILYDPCTKLYWLLSSQTTDSMTKAQHMPADRINLPNNERHRLVLHFSKNLIDWCFAGVVAIGQTALDARHYASMMIDDQDLCILSRS
;
A
#
# COMPACT_ATOMS: atom_id res chain seq x y z
N PHE A 1 -4.79 19.28 6.43
CA PHE A 1 -5.17 17.88 6.14
C PHE A 1 -5.68 17.72 4.72
N ARG A 2 -6.53 18.63 4.24
CA ARG A 2 -7.10 18.55 2.90
C ARG A 2 -6.08 18.82 1.79
N ASP A 3 -5.16 19.73 2.05
CA ASP A 3 -4.11 20.10 1.09
C ASP A 3 -2.99 19.05 1.01
N GLU A 4 -2.81 18.27 2.08
CA GLU A 4 -1.83 17.16 2.12
C GLU A 4 -2.22 16.00 1.21
N PHE A 5 -3.51 15.87 0.90
CA PHE A 5 -4.07 14.87 -0.01
C PHE A 5 -4.58 15.48 -1.32
N ASP A 6 -4.21 16.71 -1.65
CA ASP A 6 -4.42 17.29 -2.98
C ASP A 6 -3.49 16.60 -3.98
N ASN A 7 -4.03 15.53 -4.53
CA ASN A 7 -3.31 14.61 -5.39
C ASN A 7 -2.79 15.26 -6.68
N ASP A 8 -3.43 16.29 -7.17
CA ASP A 8 -3.00 16.96 -8.39
C ASP A 8 -1.67 17.68 -8.15
N LYS A 9 -1.55 18.38 -7.03
CA LYS A 9 -0.28 19.00 -6.62
C LYS A 9 0.80 17.97 -6.29
N LEU A 10 0.42 16.83 -5.68
CA LEU A 10 1.36 15.79 -5.28
C LEU A 10 1.97 15.07 -6.49
N ILE A 11 1.16 14.81 -7.52
CA ILE A 11 1.60 14.09 -8.72
C ILE A 11 2.33 15.02 -9.69
N GLU A 12 1.81 16.21 -9.95
CA GLU A 12 2.44 17.19 -10.84
C GLU A 12 3.80 17.67 -10.34
N GLN A 13 3.96 17.83 -9.03
CA GLN A 13 5.20 18.34 -8.44
C GLN A 13 6.16 17.24 -8.05
N GLY A 14 5.78 15.96 -8.15
CA GLY A 14 6.58 14.84 -7.67
C GLY A 14 6.88 14.94 -6.18
N ARG A 15 6.10 15.69 -5.43
CA ARG A 15 6.31 15.99 -4.01
C ARG A 15 5.26 15.29 -3.18
N PHE A 16 5.70 14.71 -2.09
CA PHE A 16 4.83 14.02 -1.14
C PHE A 16 5.11 14.55 0.27
N PHE A 17 4.16 15.27 0.88
CA PHE A 17 4.21 15.88 2.21
C PHE A 17 5.33 16.86 2.51
N TYR A 18 6.50 16.62 1.99
CA TYR A 18 7.66 17.50 2.09
C TYR A 18 8.10 17.91 0.71
N PRO A 19 8.72 19.08 0.53
CA PRO A 19 9.34 19.50 -0.71
C PRO A 19 10.64 18.66 -0.92
N ILE A 20 10.48 17.36 -1.07
CA ILE A 20 11.58 16.47 -1.45
C ILE A 20 11.54 16.40 -2.96
N ASP A 21 12.64 16.74 -3.61
CA ASP A 21 12.79 16.47 -5.02
C ASP A 21 12.84 14.94 -5.20
N PRO A 22 11.92 14.33 -5.97
CA PRO A 22 11.97 12.91 -6.23
C PRO A 22 13.31 12.46 -6.79
N LEU A 23 13.99 13.30 -7.56
CA LEU A 23 15.30 12.99 -8.12
C LEU A 23 16.38 12.84 -7.06
N ASP A 24 16.35 13.63 -5.99
CA ASP A 24 17.31 13.51 -4.88
C ASP A 24 17.15 12.17 -4.14
N PHE A 25 15.99 11.55 -4.26
CA PHE A 25 15.67 10.29 -3.60
C PHE A 25 16.03 9.05 -4.42
N TYR A 26 16.13 9.19 -5.73
CA TYR A 26 16.33 8.09 -6.66
C TYR A 26 17.76 7.97 -7.20
N LEU A 27 18.57 8.98 -7.02
CA LEU A 27 19.96 8.90 -7.41
C LEU A 27 20.69 7.98 -6.44
N PRO A 28 21.33 6.91 -6.94
CA PRO A 28 22.20 6.11 -6.11
C PRO A 28 23.24 7.04 -5.47
N ASP A 29 23.35 7.02 -4.15
CA ASP A 29 24.46 7.70 -3.50
C ASP A 29 25.74 6.89 -3.77
N PRO A 30 26.70 7.41 -4.55
CA PRO A 30 27.91 6.68 -4.85
C PRO A 30 28.75 6.36 -3.62
N SER A 31 28.55 7.12 -2.54
CA SER A 31 29.24 6.89 -1.26
C SER A 31 28.61 5.75 -0.43
N GLN A 32 27.43 5.30 -0.83
CA GLN A 32 26.68 4.27 -0.11
C GLN A 32 26.16 3.19 -1.08
N PRO A 33 27.05 2.40 -1.68
CA PRO A 33 26.66 1.35 -2.61
C PRO A 33 25.72 0.35 -1.93
N GLY A 34 24.61 0.01 -2.59
CA GLY A 34 23.57 -0.89 -2.08
C GLY A 34 22.39 -0.21 -1.41
N ARG A 35 22.42 1.09 -1.15
CA ARG A 35 21.29 1.88 -0.66
C ARG A 35 20.53 2.53 -1.82
N ASN A 36 19.97 1.71 -2.67
CA ASN A 36 19.17 2.19 -3.78
C ASN A 36 17.68 2.19 -3.43
N SER A 37 17.00 3.29 -3.68
CA SER A 37 15.55 3.29 -3.74
C SER A 37 15.08 2.82 -5.12
N ALA A 38 13.90 2.21 -5.17
CA ALA A 38 13.28 1.89 -6.44
C ALA A 38 12.79 3.19 -7.13
N PRO A 39 12.73 3.22 -8.46
CA PRO A 39 12.13 4.34 -9.18
C PRO A 39 10.70 4.61 -8.70
N PRO A 40 10.20 5.87 -8.82
CA PRO A 40 8.80 6.17 -8.50
C PRO A 40 7.88 5.36 -9.39
N GLY A 41 6.76 4.95 -8.82
CA GLY A 41 5.77 4.24 -9.60
C GLY A 41 4.81 3.41 -8.77
N TRP A 42 3.77 2.95 -9.45
CA TRP A 42 2.74 2.07 -8.92
C TRP A 42 3.06 0.63 -9.35
N LEU A 43 2.99 -0.29 -8.40
CA LEU A 43 3.39 -1.67 -8.59
C LEU A 43 2.40 -2.61 -7.91
N GLU A 44 2.41 -3.86 -8.32
CA GLU A 44 1.91 -5.02 -7.56
C GLU A 44 0.52 -4.80 -6.92
N SER A 45 -0.50 -4.68 -7.78
CA SER A 45 -1.88 -4.45 -7.36
C SER A 45 -2.43 -5.56 -6.47
N ASN A 46 -3.15 -5.17 -5.41
CA ASN A 46 -4.14 -6.01 -4.77
C ASN A 46 -5.52 -5.65 -5.31
N VAL A 47 -6.26 -6.66 -5.74
CA VAL A 47 -7.62 -6.49 -6.22
C VAL A 47 -8.59 -6.77 -5.08
N VAL A 48 -9.43 -5.80 -4.77
CA VAL A 48 -10.43 -5.89 -3.72
C VAL A 48 -11.80 -5.62 -4.33
N GLN A 49 -12.73 -6.55 -4.14
CA GLN A 49 -14.15 -6.30 -4.39
C GLN A 49 -14.82 -5.89 -3.08
N ILE A 50 -15.51 -4.76 -3.09
CA ILE A 50 -16.24 -4.28 -1.92
C ILE A 50 -17.64 -4.87 -1.96
N VAL A 51 -17.93 -5.74 -0.98
CA VAL A 51 -19.20 -6.49 -0.90
C VAL A 51 -20.09 -6.00 0.24
N ASP A 52 -19.58 -5.18 1.15
CA ASP A 52 -20.36 -4.61 2.25
C ASP A 52 -21.21 -3.44 1.75
N PRO A 53 -22.54 -3.52 1.80
CA PRO A 53 -23.43 -2.45 1.34
C PRO A 53 -23.32 -1.15 2.14
N ASP A 54 -22.77 -1.21 3.35
CA ASP A 54 -22.55 -0.03 4.19
C ASP A 54 -21.23 0.69 3.87
N HIS A 55 -20.40 0.12 2.98
CA HIS A 55 -19.16 0.73 2.57
C HIS A 55 -19.41 1.88 1.58
N TYR A 56 -18.73 3.01 1.77
CA TYR A 56 -18.92 4.20 0.93
C TYR A 56 -18.68 3.95 -0.57
N TRP A 57 -17.74 3.07 -0.92
CA TRP A 57 -17.43 2.70 -2.31
C TRP A 57 -18.17 1.45 -2.79
N PHE A 58 -19.20 1.02 -2.09
CA PHE A 58 -20.00 -0.13 -2.49
C PHE A 58 -20.68 0.11 -3.84
N ASP A 59 -20.53 -0.84 -4.74
CA ASP A 59 -21.24 -0.87 -6.02
C ASP A 59 -22.30 -1.98 -5.99
N PRO A 60 -23.59 -1.64 -5.93
CA PRO A 60 -24.67 -2.63 -5.87
C PRO A 60 -24.77 -3.49 -7.16
N SER A 61 -24.19 -3.04 -8.27
CA SER A 61 -24.11 -3.84 -9.50
C SER A 61 -23.07 -4.97 -9.42
N GLY A 62 -22.14 -4.90 -8.46
CA GLY A 62 -21.06 -5.87 -8.28
C GLY A 62 -20.00 -5.84 -9.38
N ARG A 63 -19.94 -4.75 -10.17
CA ARG A 63 -19.07 -4.63 -11.35
C ARG A 63 -17.82 -3.80 -11.13
N THR A 64 -17.63 -3.29 -9.91
CA THR A 64 -16.48 -2.47 -9.57
C THR A 64 -15.46 -3.27 -8.74
N LEU A 65 -14.22 -3.22 -9.17
CA LEU A 65 -13.06 -3.72 -8.45
C LEU A 65 -12.16 -2.54 -8.05
N HIS A 66 -11.60 -2.58 -6.86
CA HIS A 66 -10.61 -1.60 -6.41
C HIS A 66 -9.21 -2.20 -6.50
N LEU A 67 -8.29 -1.45 -7.09
CA LEU A 67 -6.89 -1.78 -7.17
C LEU A 67 -6.15 -0.97 -6.12
N VAL A 68 -5.66 -1.62 -5.06
CA VAL A 68 -4.79 -0.99 -4.08
C VAL A 68 -3.36 -1.41 -4.41
N MET A 69 -2.52 -0.44 -4.77
CA MET A 69 -1.22 -0.71 -5.36
C MET A 69 -0.08 -0.21 -4.48
N ARG A 70 0.96 -1.01 -4.42
CA ARG A 70 2.23 -0.59 -3.86
C ARG A 70 2.69 0.71 -4.51
N LEU A 71 3.14 1.65 -3.69
CA LEU A 71 3.52 2.98 -4.14
C LEU A 71 4.93 3.35 -3.71
N HIS A 72 5.80 3.56 -4.69
CA HIS A 72 7.14 4.11 -4.49
C HIS A 72 7.13 5.61 -4.77
N LEU A 73 7.13 6.41 -3.71
CA LEU A 73 7.22 7.88 -3.76
C LEU A 73 8.23 8.42 -2.76
N ALA A 74 9.33 7.73 -2.56
CA ALA A 74 10.34 8.18 -1.62
C ALA A 74 9.97 8.06 -0.12
N ASN A 75 8.69 7.98 0.21
CA ASN A 75 8.17 7.83 1.57
C ASN A 75 7.57 6.44 1.77
N SER A 76 7.34 6.09 3.02
CA SER A 76 6.68 4.86 3.41
C SER A 76 5.25 5.12 3.91
N GLY A 77 4.42 4.08 3.91
CA GLY A 77 3.10 4.15 4.51
C GLY A 77 2.00 4.69 3.59
N TYR A 78 2.17 4.62 2.28
CA TYR A 78 1.17 5.05 1.29
C TYR A 78 0.96 4.00 0.21
N ALA A 79 -0.26 3.96 -0.34
CA ALA A 79 -0.62 3.15 -1.48
C ALA A 79 -1.42 3.96 -2.50
N ALA A 80 -1.34 3.61 -3.77
CA ALA A 80 -2.20 4.16 -4.81
C ALA A 80 -3.51 3.38 -4.87
N VAL A 81 -4.60 4.08 -5.22
CA VAL A 81 -5.93 3.50 -5.40
C VAL A 81 -6.49 3.85 -6.76
N LEU A 82 -6.97 2.85 -7.46
CA LEU A 82 -7.77 2.98 -8.67
C LEU A 82 -9.01 2.12 -8.54
N LYS A 83 -10.04 2.43 -9.32
CA LYS A 83 -11.15 1.52 -9.55
C LYS A 83 -11.21 1.10 -11.00
N VAL A 84 -11.68 -0.12 -11.21
CA VAL A 84 -11.97 -0.69 -12.51
C VAL A 84 -13.44 -1.08 -12.52
N THR A 85 -14.21 -0.49 -13.43
CA THR A 85 -15.64 -0.74 -13.54
C THR A 85 -15.95 -1.35 -14.89
N GLU A 86 -16.65 -2.47 -14.90
CA GLU A 86 -17.15 -3.10 -16.11
C GLU A 86 -18.35 -2.31 -16.66
N GLN A 87 -18.30 -1.96 -17.93
CA GLN A 87 -19.39 -1.30 -18.65
C GLN A 87 -20.30 -2.32 -19.35
N GLY A 88 -21.49 -1.89 -19.73
CA GLY A 88 -22.45 -2.72 -20.48
C GLY A 88 -23.47 -3.46 -19.60
N ASP A 89 -24.37 -4.20 -20.23
CA ASP A 89 -25.53 -4.78 -19.54
C ASP A 89 -25.32 -6.21 -19.06
N THR A 90 -24.35 -6.92 -19.64
CA THR A 90 -24.10 -8.33 -19.33
C THR A 90 -22.76 -8.46 -18.57
N PRO A 91 -22.78 -8.97 -17.30
CA PRO A 91 -21.56 -9.18 -16.52
C PRO A 91 -20.56 -10.11 -17.23
N GLY A 92 -19.28 -9.74 -17.17
CA GLY A 92 -18.17 -10.53 -17.73
C GLY A 92 -17.95 -10.34 -19.24
N THR A 93 -18.69 -9.44 -19.90
CA THR A 93 -18.57 -9.22 -21.34
C THR A 93 -18.31 -7.76 -21.72
N GLY A 94 -18.32 -6.86 -20.72
CA GLY A 94 -18.19 -5.43 -20.94
C GLY A 94 -16.74 -4.94 -21.02
N GLU A 95 -16.59 -3.71 -21.48
CA GLU A 95 -15.31 -3.01 -21.45
C GLU A 95 -14.95 -2.63 -20.01
N MET A 96 -13.69 -2.83 -19.61
CA MET A 96 -13.17 -2.45 -18.31
C MET A 96 -12.63 -1.02 -18.34
N ILE A 97 -13.28 -0.12 -17.64
CA ILE A 97 -12.86 1.28 -17.55
C ILE A 97 -12.12 1.51 -16.22
N THR A 98 -10.89 2.00 -16.33
CA THR A 98 -10.08 2.40 -15.17
C THR A 98 -10.26 3.87 -14.89
N SER A 99 -10.50 4.22 -13.62
CA SER A 99 -10.66 5.60 -13.16
C SER A 99 -10.19 5.76 -11.71
N PHE A 100 -10.16 7.00 -11.23
CA PHE A 100 -9.93 7.25 -9.81
C PHE A 100 -11.22 7.06 -9.01
N GLU A 101 -11.05 6.68 -7.75
CA GLU A 101 -12.14 6.69 -6.78
C GLU A 101 -12.33 8.10 -6.21
N HIS A 102 -13.41 8.32 -5.45
CA HIS A 102 -13.67 9.60 -4.82
C HIS A 102 -13.90 9.43 -3.32
N PHE A 103 -13.40 10.39 -2.55
CA PHE A 103 -13.74 10.51 -1.14
C PHE A 103 -15.19 11.02 -0.98
N PRO A 104 -15.82 10.79 0.20
CA PRO A 104 -17.14 11.35 0.51
C PRO A 104 -17.24 12.87 0.31
N SER A 105 -16.14 13.58 0.38
CA SER A 105 -16.04 15.03 0.12
C SER A 105 -16.10 15.42 -1.35
N GLY A 106 -16.10 14.45 -2.28
CA GLY A 106 -16.11 14.65 -3.73
C GLY A 106 -14.73 14.79 -4.37
N GLY A 107 -13.65 14.84 -3.60
CA GLY A 107 -12.29 14.86 -4.12
C GLY A 107 -11.86 13.48 -4.65
N GLU A 108 -11.03 13.44 -5.69
CA GLU A 108 -10.46 12.20 -6.18
C GLU A 108 -9.56 11.53 -5.15
N CYS A 109 -9.72 10.22 -4.98
CA CYS A 109 -8.88 9.38 -4.13
C CYS A 109 -7.85 8.65 -5.00
N ARG A 110 -6.64 9.18 -5.07
CA ARG A 110 -5.53 8.56 -5.82
C ARG A 110 -4.55 7.85 -4.91
N ILE A 111 -4.38 8.36 -3.71
CA ILE A 111 -3.40 7.90 -2.72
C ILE A 111 -4.05 7.86 -1.35
N ILE A 112 -3.78 6.80 -0.62
CA ILE A 112 -4.25 6.60 0.75
C ILE A 112 -3.07 6.31 1.68
N ALA A 113 -3.23 6.63 2.95
CA ALA A 113 -2.33 6.13 3.99
C ALA A 113 -2.55 4.61 4.12
N LEU A 114 -1.49 3.84 3.95
CA LEU A 114 -1.51 2.39 4.08
C LEU A 114 -0.23 1.90 4.78
N PRO A 115 -0.32 1.30 5.96
CA PRO A 115 0.84 0.76 6.64
C PRO A 115 1.59 -0.25 5.77
N GLY A 116 2.84 0.04 5.44
CA GLY A 116 3.65 -0.82 4.57
C GLY A 116 3.35 -0.71 3.07
N GLY A 117 2.58 0.28 2.63
CA GLY A 117 2.21 0.47 1.22
C GLY A 117 3.38 0.70 0.25
N GLN A 118 4.58 1.04 0.76
CA GLN A 118 5.82 1.16 -0.01
C GLN A 118 6.41 -0.21 -0.43
N MET A 119 5.94 -1.30 0.14
CA MET A 119 6.35 -2.67 -0.19
C MET A 119 5.15 -3.46 -0.69
N LYS A 120 5.39 -4.66 -1.25
CA LYS A 120 4.30 -5.57 -1.58
C LYS A 120 3.56 -5.94 -0.30
N PHE A 121 2.25 -5.83 -0.35
CA PHE A 121 1.32 -6.20 0.71
C PHE A 121 0.23 -7.13 0.17
N HIS A 122 -0.58 -7.67 1.06
CA HIS A 122 -1.78 -8.41 0.70
C HIS A 122 -2.96 -7.93 1.52
N ILE A 123 -4.09 -7.67 0.84
CA ILE A 123 -5.37 -7.33 1.46
C ILE A 123 -6.35 -8.48 1.21
N LEU A 124 -7.04 -8.89 2.26
CA LEU A 124 -8.05 -9.94 2.24
C LEU A 124 -9.29 -9.48 3.02
N TYR A 125 -10.47 -9.64 2.44
CA TYR A 125 -11.72 -9.43 3.15
C TYR A 125 -12.18 -10.71 3.84
N ASP A 126 -12.53 -10.61 5.11
CA ASP A 126 -13.12 -11.68 5.89
C ASP A 126 -14.63 -11.45 6.04
N PRO A 127 -15.49 -12.27 5.41
CA PRO A 127 -16.93 -12.11 5.47
C PRO A 127 -17.51 -12.42 6.86
N CYS A 128 -16.81 -13.21 7.69
CA CYS A 128 -17.27 -13.56 9.03
C CYS A 128 -17.13 -12.38 9.99
N THR A 129 -15.98 -11.72 9.99
CA THR A 129 -15.73 -10.55 10.85
C THR A 129 -16.13 -9.24 10.19
N LYS A 130 -16.37 -9.23 8.88
CA LYS A 130 -16.59 -8.05 8.02
C LYS A 130 -15.42 -7.05 8.10
N LEU A 131 -14.22 -7.58 8.15
CA LEU A 131 -12.99 -6.80 8.20
C LEU A 131 -12.13 -7.07 6.96
N TYR A 132 -11.43 -6.04 6.54
CA TYR A 132 -10.29 -6.17 5.64
C TYR A 132 -9.04 -6.38 6.47
N TRP A 133 -8.28 -7.43 6.17
CA TRP A 133 -6.98 -7.72 6.76
C TRP A 133 -5.88 -7.25 5.81
N LEU A 134 -4.89 -6.57 6.33
CA LEU A 134 -3.71 -6.10 5.60
C LEU A 134 -2.46 -6.74 6.20
N LEU A 135 -1.74 -7.48 5.38
CA LEU A 135 -0.44 -8.06 5.71
C LEU A 135 0.64 -7.32 4.94
N SER A 136 1.57 -6.66 5.63
CA SER A 136 2.54 -5.77 5.01
C SER A 136 3.88 -5.75 5.75
N SER A 137 4.93 -5.27 5.07
CA SER A 137 6.23 -5.02 5.70
C SER A 137 6.24 -3.62 6.30
N GLN A 138 6.48 -3.52 7.60
CA GLN A 138 6.51 -2.25 8.32
C GLN A 138 7.94 -1.71 8.42
N THR A 139 8.11 -0.43 8.13
CA THR A 139 9.35 0.29 8.43
C THR A 139 9.45 0.63 9.91
N THR A 140 10.67 0.66 10.44
CA THR A 140 10.94 1.02 11.83
C THR A 140 11.35 2.47 12.00
N ASP A 141 11.90 3.06 10.94
CA ASP A 141 12.38 4.43 10.97
C ASP A 141 12.25 5.06 9.57
N SER A 142 11.09 5.68 9.32
CA SER A 142 10.82 6.38 8.06
C SER A 142 11.16 7.88 8.13
N MET A 143 11.58 8.38 9.28
CA MET A 143 11.84 9.81 9.51
C MET A 143 13.32 10.17 9.45
N THR A 144 14.22 9.22 9.65
CA THR A 144 15.65 9.46 9.54
C THR A 144 16.07 9.54 8.08
N LYS A 145 16.74 10.64 7.71
CA LYS A 145 17.30 10.80 6.36
C LYS A 145 18.33 9.71 6.08
N ALA A 146 18.38 9.25 4.84
CA ALA A 146 19.26 8.14 4.41
C ALA A 146 20.72 8.37 4.78
N GLN A 147 21.24 9.59 4.62
CA GLN A 147 22.62 9.95 4.95
C GLN A 147 22.92 9.91 6.45
N HIS A 148 21.92 9.92 7.31
CA HIS A 148 22.07 9.86 8.76
C HIS A 148 21.84 8.45 9.32
N MET A 149 21.51 7.50 8.46
CA MET A 149 21.32 6.12 8.91
C MET A 149 22.66 5.45 9.28
N PRO A 150 22.66 4.56 10.26
CA PRO A 150 23.85 3.78 10.59
C PRO A 150 24.42 3.04 9.38
N ALA A 151 25.74 2.87 9.34
CA ALA A 151 26.43 2.23 8.21
C ALA A 151 26.06 0.75 8.02
N ASP A 152 25.62 0.08 9.07
CA ASP A 152 25.12 -1.30 9.06
C ASP A 152 23.65 -1.39 8.55
N ARG A 153 22.95 -0.27 8.43
CA ARG A 153 21.62 -0.22 7.87
C ARG A 153 21.71 -0.24 6.35
N ILE A 154 21.55 -1.41 5.75
CA ILE A 154 21.70 -1.63 4.30
C ILE A 154 20.49 -1.22 3.48
N ASN A 155 19.31 -1.14 4.10
CA ASN A 155 18.06 -0.81 3.43
C ASN A 155 17.55 0.56 3.87
N LEU A 156 17.06 1.33 2.91
CA LEU A 156 16.28 2.53 3.19
C LEU A 156 14.93 2.15 3.82
N PRO A 157 14.27 3.07 4.55
CA PRO A 157 12.96 2.80 5.15
C PRO A 157 11.93 2.30 4.15
N ASN A 158 11.94 2.82 2.92
CA ASN A 158 11.05 2.38 1.85
C ASN A 158 11.42 1.00 1.25
N ASN A 159 12.45 0.35 1.73
CA ASN A 159 12.87 -1.00 1.32
C ASN A 159 13.19 -1.92 2.52
N GLU A 160 12.75 -1.57 3.70
CA GLU A 160 12.92 -2.40 4.90
C GLU A 160 11.96 -3.59 4.87
N ARG A 161 12.47 -4.83 5.02
CA ARG A 161 11.73 -6.07 4.73
C ARG A 161 11.68 -7.08 5.87
N HIS A 162 12.30 -6.82 7.00
CA HIS A 162 12.46 -7.83 8.04
C HIS A 162 11.31 -7.90 9.04
N ARG A 163 10.31 -7.02 8.93
CA ARG A 163 9.19 -6.95 9.87
C ARG A 163 7.86 -7.11 9.13
N LEU A 164 7.18 -8.23 9.37
CA LEU A 164 5.87 -8.53 8.81
C LEU A 164 4.78 -8.26 9.85
N VAL A 165 3.80 -7.45 9.49
CA VAL A 165 2.80 -6.91 10.41
C VAL A 165 1.41 -7.07 9.83
N LEU A 166 0.44 -7.32 10.72
CA LEU A 166 -0.97 -7.43 10.41
C LEU A 166 -1.72 -6.20 10.91
N HIS A 167 -2.57 -5.65 10.05
CA HIS A 167 -3.53 -4.60 10.36
C HIS A 167 -4.93 -5.03 9.94
N PHE A 168 -5.96 -4.34 10.44
CA PHE A 168 -7.33 -4.53 10.00
C PHE A 168 -8.03 -3.19 9.75
N SER A 169 -9.06 -3.22 8.92
CA SER A 169 -9.87 -2.06 8.58
C SER A 169 -11.30 -2.47 8.28
N LYS A 170 -12.25 -1.57 8.50
CA LYS A 170 -13.64 -1.72 8.02
C LYS A 170 -13.87 -1.09 6.65
N ASN A 171 -13.03 -0.14 6.26
CA ASN A 171 -13.30 0.75 5.12
C ASN A 171 -12.11 0.93 4.17
N LEU A 172 -11.05 0.12 4.28
CA LEU A 172 -9.83 0.20 3.46
C LEU A 172 -9.02 1.50 3.61
N ILE A 173 -9.48 2.45 4.42
CA ILE A 173 -8.85 3.76 4.63
C ILE A 173 -8.25 3.87 6.03
N ASP A 174 -9.04 3.55 7.04
CA ASP A 174 -8.62 3.62 8.44
C ASP A 174 -8.11 2.25 8.90
N TRP A 175 -6.79 2.15 9.10
CA TRP A 175 -6.13 0.90 9.46
C TRP A 175 -5.72 0.86 10.93
N CYS A 176 -6.14 -0.18 11.61
CA CYS A 176 -5.81 -0.46 13.00
C CYS A 176 -4.74 -1.54 13.07
N PHE A 177 -3.76 -1.37 13.95
CA PHE A 177 -2.74 -2.37 14.20
C PHE A 177 -3.35 -3.60 14.89
N ALA A 178 -3.09 -4.79 14.35
CA ALA A 178 -3.52 -6.05 14.93
C ALA A 178 -2.38 -6.79 15.64
N GLY A 179 -1.18 -6.83 15.03
CA GLY A 179 -0.06 -7.50 15.64
C GLY A 179 1.15 -7.66 14.72
N VAL A 180 2.27 -8.05 15.31
CA VAL A 180 3.47 -8.45 14.59
C VAL A 180 3.39 -9.94 14.28
N VAL A 181 3.47 -10.28 13.01
CA VAL A 181 3.41 -11.68 12.55
C VAL A 181 4.78 -12.33 12.63
N ALA A 182 5.80 -11.64 12.13
CA ALA A 182 7.17 -12.15 12.13
C ALA A 182 8.18 -11.00 12.10
N ILE A 183 9.32 -11.21 12.74
CA ILE A 183 10.47 -10.32 12.70
C ILE A 183 11.69 -11.15 12.30
N GLY A 184 12.41 -10.72 11.27
CA GLY A 184 13.72 -11.27 10.94
C GLY A 184 14.75 -10.91 12.01
N GLN A 185 15.72 -11.79 12.23
CA GLN A 185 16.75 -11.58 13.26
C GLN A 185 17.73 -10.45 12.89
N THR A 186 17.88 -10.20 11.60
CA THR A 186 18.73 -9.13 11.05
C THR A 186 17.98 -8.38 9.95
N ALA A 187 18.51 -7.24 9.53
CA ALA A 187 17.98 -6.48 8.39
C ALA A 187 18.01 -7.27 7.05
N LEU A 188 18.82 -8.32 6.98
CA LEU A 188 18.92 -9.22 5.80
C LEU A 188 17.94 -10.38 5.85
N ASP A 189 17.41 -10.70 7.03
CA ASP A 189 16.45 -11.78 7.22
C ASP A 189 15.03 -11.29 6.86
N ALA A 190 14.75 -11.28 5.57
CA ALA A 190 13.53 -10.71 5.05
C ALA A 190 12.27 -11.51 5.43
N ARG A 191 11.17 -10.82 5.64
CA ARG A 191 9.81 -11.35 5.81
C ARG A 191 8.89 -10.54 4.92
N HIS A 192 8.81 -10.90 3.64
CA HIS A 192 8.12 -10.07 2.64
C HIS A 192 7.47 -10.91 1.54
N TYR A 193 6.82 -10.25 0.57
CA TYR A 193 6.03 -10.91 -0.47
C TYR A 193 5.06 -11.93 0.10
N ALA A 194 4.49 -11.58 1.24
CA ALA A 194 3.57 -12.46 1.94
C ALA A 194 2.19 -12.48 1.29
N SER A 195 1.54 -13.63 1.42
CA SER A 195 0.15 -13.84 1.08
C SER A 195 -0.56 -14.47 2.26
N MET A 196 -1.87 -14.28 2.36
CA MET A 196 -2.70 -14.87 3.39
C MET A 196 -4.00 -15.41 2.81
N MET A 197 -4.55 -16.38 3.49
CA MET A 197 -5.87 -16.94 3.22
C MET A 197 -6.56 -17.28 4.53
N ILE A 198 -7.88 -17.30 4.52
CA ILE A 198 -8.68 -17.77 5.64
C ILE A 198 -8.97 -19.25 5.42
N ASP A 199 -8.71 -20.06 6.45
CA ASP A 199 -9.04 -21.46 6.52
C ASP A 199 -9.82 -21.71 7.81
N ASP A 200 -11.14 -21.78 7.69
CA ASP A 200 -12.09 -21.83 8.80
C ASP A 200 -11.93 -20.65 9.78
N GLN A 201 -11.33 -20.84 10.94
CA GLN A 201 -11.08 -19.80 11.95
C GLN A 201 -9.62 -19.31 11.96
N ASP A 202 -8.78 -19.86 11.10
CA ASP A 202 -7.37 -19.57 11.06
C ASP A 202 -7.03 -18.63 9.89
N LEU A 203 -6.11 -17.71 10.14
CA LEU A 203 -5.47 -16.90 9.10
C LEU A 203 -4.11 -17.51 8.74
N CYS A 204 -4.09 -18.25 7.64
CA CYS A 204 -2.88 -18.88 7.13
C CYS A 204 -2.01 -17.88 6.38
N ILE A 205 -0.73 -17.78 6.73
CA ILE A 205 0.21 -16.82 6.15
C ILE A 205 1.42 -17.56 5.57
N LEU A 206 1.76 -17.21 4.33
CA LEU A 206 2.97 -17.64 3.65
C LEU A 206 3.81 -16.43 3.31
N SER A 207 5.08 -16.41 3.68
CA SER A 207 6.01 -15.33 3.33
C SER A 207 7.31 -15.87 2.75
N ARG A 208 7.96 -15.06 1.93
CA ARG A 208 9.33 -15.32 1.48
C ARG A 208 10.31 -14.79 2.52
N SER A 209 11.31 -15.60 2.83
CA SER A 209 12.47 -15.26 3.66
C SER A 209 13.74 -15.20 2.84
#